data_1a9fe03e4274f606f87da1641a19ee20
#
_entry.id   1a9fe03e4274f606f87da1641a19ee20
#
_cell.length_a   1.000
_cell.length_b   1.000
_cell.length_c   1.000
_cell.angle_alpha   90.00
_cell.angle_beta   90.00
_cell.angle_gamma   90.00
#
_symmetry.space_group_name_H-M   'P 1'
#
loop_
_entity.id
_entity.type
_entity.pdbx_description
1 polymer ?
#
loop_
_entity_poly.entity_id
_entity_poly.type
_entity_poly.pdbx_seq_one_letter_code
_entity_poly.pdbx_strand_id
1 'polypeptide(L)'
;MNHRIDERIVVTGLGVVCPAGVGLEAFWLSILRGTSSIREKTFFPNAGSRGRAAGIAQFEPATQFSWSDIPKAEGQDRLFRIAQTAIDEALAHAGLAGAAGAGDRADMGLYISSAIGPMATMEAIVRERLRGDLRDPGIWRTFSFGRIASLLASRCDLGGPYAVLPTGCAGGCDALGYGLSAIRSGAVDRAVVGAFEAPVTPLVEAAFARINATSSRDCPPKGASCPFDTKRPASGCTSLPDRRSVWLWRWCRPAR
;
A
#
# COMPACT_ATOMS: atom_id res chain seq x y z
N MET A 1 -10.70 13.95 32.21
CA MET A 1 -10.57 13.12 30.99
C MET A 1 -11.28 11.80 31.25
N ASN A 2 -12.55 11.67 30.82
CA ASN A 2 -13.27 10.40 30.93
C ASN A 2 -12.69 9.43 29.90
N HIS A 3 -11.86 8.48 30.31
CA HIS A 3 -11.46 7.35 29.49
C HIS A 3 -12.70 6.48 29.24
N ARG A 4 -13.25 6.55 28.04
CA ARG A 4 -14.30 5.63 27.56
C ARG A 4 -13.67 4.28 27.19
N ILE A 5 -13.24 3.54 28.19
CA ILE A 5 -12.52 2.26 28.01
C ILE A 5 -13.47 1.14 27.54
N ASP A 6 -14.78 1.29 27.73
CA ASP A 6 -15.78 0.23 27.50
C ASP A 6 -16.50 0.30 26.12
N GLU A 7 -16.26 1.31 25.30
CA GLU A 7 -16.89 1.37 23.98
C GLU A 7 -16.15 0.48 22.98
N ARG A 8 -16.84 -0.52 22.41
CA ARG A 8 -16.30 -1.34 21.33
C ARG A 8 -16.09 -0.49 20.08
N ILE A 9 -14.90 -0.56 19.50
CA ILE A 9 -14.58 0.02 18.22
C ILE A 9 -14.59 -1.13 17.19
N VAL A 10 -15.30 -0.94 16.10
CA VAL A 10 -15.56 -1.99 15.10
C VAL A 10 -15.05 -1.59 13.72
N VAL A 11 -14.71 -2.58 12.92
CA VAL A 11 -14.39 -2.42 11.50
C VAL A 11 -15.71 -2.48 10.73
N THR A 12 -15.98 -1.46 9.93
CA THR A 12 -17.21 -1.34 9.13
C THR A 12 -16.99 -1.39 7.65
N GLY A 13 -15.76 -1.27 7.19
CA GLY A 13 -15.43 -1.38 5.77
C GLY A 13 -14.02 -1.89 5.56
N LEU A 14 -13.82 -2.61 4.47
CA LEU A 14 -12.56 -3.18 4.04
C LEU A 14 -12.34 -2.85 2.57
N GLY A 15 -11.09 -2.60 2.20
CA GLY A 15 -10.70 -2.47 0.81
C GLY A 15 -9.31 -3.06 0.61
N VAL A 16 -9.09 -3.69 -0.54
CA VAL A 16 -7.85 -4.38 -0.84
C VAL A 16 -7.47 -4.30 -2.31
N VAL A 17 -6.21 -3.96 -2.55
CA VAL A 17 -5.57 -4.10 -3.86
C VAL A 17 -4.28 -4.86 -3.66
N CYS A 18 -4.21 -6.08 -4.15
CA CYS A 18 -3.03 -6.93 -3.97
C CYS A 18 -2.84 -7.89 -5.16
N PRO A 19 -1.71 -8.60 -5.24
CA PRO A 19 -1.48 -9.58 -6.30
C PRO A 19 -2.50 -10.71 -6.36
N ALA A 20 -3.14 -11.02 -5.23
CA ALA A 20 -4.17 -12.05 -5.16
C ALA A 20 -5.54 -11.58 -5.65
N GLY A 21 -5.75 -10.28 -5.78
CA GLY A 21 -6.98 -9.70 -6.33
C GLY A 21 -7.06 -8.19 -6.11
N VAL A 22 -7.82 -7.54 -6.97
CA VAL A 22 -8.28 -6.16 -6.80
C VAL A 22 -9.72 -6.23 -6.32
N GLY A 23 -9.97 -5.68 -5.15
CA GLY A 23 -11.23 -5.82 -4.45
C GLY A 23 -11.29 -7.02 -3.50
N LEU A 24 -12.10 -6.86 -2.46
CA LEU A 24 -12.22 -7.81 -1.35
C LEU A 24 -12.69 -9.20 -1.81
N GLU A 25 -13.65 -9.25 -2.71
CA GLU A 25 -14.20 -10.51 -3.22
C GLU A 25 -13.14 -11.31 -4.00
N ALA A 26 -12.47 -10.68 -4.96
CA ALA A 26 -11.43 -11.33 -5.76
C ALA A 26 -10.28 -11.82 -4.88
N PHE A 27 -9.86 -11.01 -3.92
CA PHE A 27 -8.86 -11.38 -2.94
C PHE A 27 -9.30 -12.59 -2.13
N TRP A 28 -10.50 -12.58 -1.57
CA TRP A 28 -11.02 -13.66 -0.73
C TRP A 28 -11.14 -14.98 -1.48
N LEU A 29 -11.68 -14.95 -2.69
CA LEU A 29 -11.75 -16.13 -3.55
C LEU A 29 -10.38 -16.70 -3.89
N SER A 30 -9.37 -15.86 -4.11
CA SER A 30 -8.00 -16.30 -4.35
C SER A 30 -7.40 -17.01 -3.13
N ILE A 31 -7.66 -16.48 -1.93
CA ILE A 31 -7.23 -17.09 -0.66
C ILE A 31 -7.89 -18.46 -0.46
N LEU A 32 -9.22 -18.54 -0.65
CA LEU A 32 -9.95 -19.80 -0.49
C LEU A 32 -9.48 -20.88 -1.45
N ARG A 33 -9.07 -20.50 -2.67
CA ARG A 33 -8.52 -21.44 -3.67
C ARG A 33 -7.06 -21.82 -3.42
N GLY A 34 -6.40 -21.21 -2.46
CA GLY A 34 -4.96 -21.41 -2.22
C GLY A 34 -4.09 -21.01 -3.42
N THR A 35 -4.53 -20.04 -4.23
CA THR A 35 -3.85 -19.66 -5.45
C THR A 35 -2.67 -18.76 -5.14
N SER A 36 -1.45 -19.18 -5.49
CA SER A 36 -0.29 -18.32 -5.40
C SER A 36 -0.32 -17.25 -6.50
N SER A 37 -0.14 -16.00 -6.10
CA SER A 37 -0.07 -14.84 -7.02
C SER A 37 1.36 -14.46 -7.38
N ILE A 38 2.35 -15.26 -6.95
CA ILE A 38 3.75 -15.07 -7.28
C ILE A 38 4.00 -15.64 -8.69
N ARG A 39 4.61 -14.83 -9.55
CA ARG A 39 4.91 -15.15 -10.95
C ARG A 39 6.38 -14.92 -11.23
N GLU A 40 6.86 -15.46 -12.33
CA GLU A 40 8.18 -15.14 -12.84
C GLU A 40 8.23 -13.65 -13.24
N LYS A 41 9.35 -13.04 -12.88
CA LYS A 41 9.59 -11.63 -13.16
C LYS A 41 10.24 -11.47 -14.51
N THR A 42 9.58 -10.82 -15.43
CA THR A 42 10.05 -10.64 -16.81
C THR A 42 10.56 -9.23 -17.12
N PHE A 43 10.32 -8.28 -16.25
CA PHE A 43 10.52 -6.84 -16.56
C PHE A 43 11.85 -6.24 -16.09
N PHE A 44 12.69 -6.98 -15.35
CA PHE A 44 14.07 -6.57 -15.00
C PHE A 44 15.04 -7.76 -15.12
N PRO A 45 15.26 -8.30 -16.30
CA PRO A 45 16.02 -9.54 -16.43
C PRO A 45 17.47 -9.46 -15.94
N ASN A 46 18.06 -8.24 -15.90
CA ASN A 46 19.48 -8.02 -15.67
C ASN A 46 19.81 -7.08 -14.48
N ALA A 47 18.91 -6.86 -13.56
CA ALA A 47 19.11 -5.88 -12.49
C ALA A 47 20.02 -6.36 -11.32
N GLY A 48 20.82 -7.41 -11.50
CA GLY A 48 21.67 -7.97 -10.43
C GLY A 48 20.86 -8.59 -9.28
N SER A 49 19.55 -8.69 -9.45
CA SER A 49 18.61 -9.23 -8.47
C SER A 49 18.70 -10.75 -8.43
N ARG A 50 18.88 -11.31 -7.25
CA ARG A 50 18.81 -12.75 -7.01
C ARG A 50 17.39 -13.30 -7.16
N GLY A 51 16.36 -12.46 -7.01
CA GLY A 51 14.96 -12.85 -7.07
C GLY A 51 14.45 -12.96 -8.49
N ARG A 52 13.93 -14.13 -8.88
CA ARG A 52 13.30 -14.36 -10.19
C ARG A 52 11.78 -14.24 -10.15
N ALA A 53 11.20 -14.03 -8.99
CA ALA A 53 9.77 -14.06 -8.78
C ALA A 53 9.26 -12.84 -8.03
N ALA A 54 8.08 -12.36 -8.44
CA ALA A 54 7.37 -11.27 -7.77
C ALA A 54 5.85 -11.49 -7.80
N GLY A 55 5.16 -10.94 -6.82
CA GLY A 55 3.71 -10.80 -6.84
C GLY A 55 3.34 -9.38 -7.26
N ILE A 56 2.62 -9.20 -8.36
CA ILE A 56 2.24 -7.90 -8.89
C ILE A 56 0.73 -7.83 -9.02
N ALA A 57 0.13 -6.83 -8.36
CA ALA A 57 -1.29 -6.58 -8.50
C ALA A 57 -1.65 -6.24 -9.96
N GLN A 58 -2.61 -6.95 -10.51
CA GLN A 58 -3.19 -6.66 -11.83
C GLN A 58 -4.18 -5.50 -11.66
N PHE A 59 -3.61 -4.30 -11.60
CA PHE A 59 -4.34 -3.07 -11.35
C PHE A 59 -4.28 -2.18 -12.60
N GLU A 60 -5.42 -1.70 -13.06
CA GLU A 60 -5.54 -0.90 -14.27
C GLU A 60 -4.84 0.47 -14.21
N PRO A 61 -4.29 0.90 -15.32
CA PRO A 61 -4.05 0.10 -16.52
C PRO A 61 -2.98 -0.96 -16.25
N ALA A 62 -3.23 -2.17 -16.72
CA ALA A 62 -2.30 -3.32 -16.60
C ALA A 62 -1.03 -3.11 -17.42
N THR A 63 -0.54 -1.91 -17.50
CA THR A 63 0.70 -1.58 -18.17
C THR A 63 1.83 -2.26 -17.44
N GLN A 64 2.60 -3.02 -18.17
CA GLN A 64 3.93 -3.39 -17.78
C GLN A 64 4.60 -2.16 -17.20
N PHE A 65 5.35 -2.33 -16.12
CA PHE A 65 6.14 -1.23 -15.57
C PHE A 65 6.96 -0.61 -16.69
N SER A 66 6.62 0.61 -17.06
CA SER A 66 7.36 1.38 -18.04
C SER A 66 8.09 2.52 -17.33
N TRP A 67 9.37 2.64 -17.56
CA TRP A 67 10.16 3.77 -17.07
C TRP A 67 9.76 5.11 -17.71
N SER A 68 8.99 5.07 -18.79
CA SER A 68 8.48 6.26 -19.46
C SER A 68 7.25 6.86 -18.80
N ASP A 69 6.66 6.14 -17.84
CA ASP A 69 5.41 6.55 -17.21
C ASP A 69 5.66 7.38 -15.94
N ILE A 70 6.44 8.44 -16.06
CA ILE A 70 6.47 9.46 -15.01
C ILE A 70 5.09 10.09 -14.94
N PRO A 71 4.45 10.10 -13.77
CA PRO A 71 3.16 10.74 -13.62
C PRO A 71 3.24 12.22 -14.02
N LYS A 72 2.41 12.62 -14.97
CA LYS A 72 2.34 14.01 -15.46
C LYS A 72 1.73 14.98 -14.46
N ALA A 73 1.03 14.43 -13.46
CA ALA A 73 0.39 15.21 -12.43
C ALA A 73 0.50 14.51 -11.07
N GLU A 74 0.43 15.30 -10.02
CA GLU A 74 0.44 14.83 -8.65
C GLU A 74 -0.73 13.86 -8.38
N GLY A 75 -0.45 12.76 -7.68
CA GLY A 75 -1.45 11.73 -7.38
C GLY A 75 -1.79 10.79 -8.53
N GLN A 76 -1.03 10.82 -9.63
CA GLN A 76 -1.20 9.86 -10.73
C GLN A 76 -0.25 8.67 -10.64
N ASP A 77 0.68 8.66 -9.67
CA ASP A 77 1.56 7.52 -9.50
C ASP A 77 0.79 6.26 -9.08
N ARG A 78 1.40 5.10 -9.40
CA ARG A 78 0.77 3.81 -9.16
C ARG A 78 0.47 3.56 -7.68
N LEU A 79 1.37 3.97 -6.79
CA LEU A 79 1.21 3.80 -5.35
C LEU A 79 -0.03 4.55 -4.85
N PHE A 80 -0.16 5.81 -5.26
CA PHE A 80 -1.31 6.65 -4.90
C PHE A 80 -2.62 6.05 -5.41
N ARG A 81 -2.67 5.63 -6.68
CA ARG A 81 -3.87 5.04 -7.29
C ARG A 81 -4.29 3.74 -6.60
N ILE A 82 -3.33 2.89 -6.24
CA ILE A 82 -3.59 1.66 -5.47
C ILE A 82 -4.21 2.01 -4.11
N ALA A 83 -3.60 2.96 -3.40
CA ALA A 83 -4.09 3.39 -2.09
C ALA A 83 -5.50 3.99 -2.20
N GLN A 84 -5.72 4.89 -3.16
CA GLN A 84 -7.04 5.50 -3.38
C GLN A 84 -8.11 4.46 -3.69
N THR A 85 -7.84 3.52 -4.60
CA THR A 85 -8.82 2.47 -4.96
C THR A 85 -9.22 1.63 -3.74
N ALA A 86 -8.26 1.28 -2.88
CA ALA A 86 -8.59 0.51 -1.68
C ALA A 86 -9.35 1.37 -0.64
N ILE A 87 -9.06 2.67 -0.54
CA ILE A 87 -9.84 3.59 0.31
C ILE A 87 -11.28 3.70 -0.20
N ASP A 88 -11.45 3.90 -1.51
CA ASP A 88 -12.76 4.02 -2.13
C ASP A 88 -13.60 2.75 -1.92
N GLU A 89 -13.00 1.57 -2.06
CA GLU A 89 -13.65 0.29 -1.77
C GLU A 89 -14.05 0.19 -0.29
N ALA A 90 -13.15 0.54 0.64
CA ALA A 90 -13.44 0.50 2.08
C ALA A 90 -14.57 1.45 2.47
N LEU A 91 -14.61 2.63 1.88
CA LEU A 91 -15.70 3.60 2.08
C LEU A 91 -17.01 3.09 1.49
N ALA A 92 -16.97 2.50 0.29
CA ALA A 92 -18.15 1.90 -0.33
C ALA A 92 -18.70 0.74 0.49
N HIS A 93 -17.83 -0.18 0.93
CA HIS A 93 -18.20 -1.30 1.79
C HIS A 93 -18.79 -0.83 3.13
N ALA A 94 -18.39 0.34 3.60
CA ALA A 94 -18.92 0.95 4.81
C ALA A 94 -20.24 1.75 4.60
N GLY A 95 -20.77 1.78 3.37
CA GLY A 95 -21.95 2.57 3.03
C GLY A 95 -21.70 4.09 2.94
N LEU A 96 -20.44 4.51 2.73
CA LEU A 96 -20.04 5.92 2.69
C LEU A 96 -19.60 6.38 1.29
N ALA A 97 -19.95 5.66 0.26
CA ALA A 97 -19.64 6.06 -1.11
C ALA A 97 -20.47 7.27 -1.56
N GLY A 98 -19.89 8.06 -2.45
CA GLY A 98 -20.60 9.17 -3.11
C GLY A 98 -20.96 10.34 -2.19
N ALA A 99 -21.84 11.20 -2.68
CA ALA A 99 -22.26 12.43 -1.98
C ALA A 99 -23.05 12.16 -0.69
N ALA A 100 -23.79 11.05 -0.62
CA ALA A 100 -24.54 10.67 0.55
C ALA A 100 -23.67 10.45 1.80
N GLY A 101 -22.43 10.04 1.63
CA GLY A 101 -21.48 9.86 2.72
C GLY A 101 -20.58 11.07 3.00
N ALA A 102 -20.70 12.16 2.26
CA ALA A 102 -19.78 13.29 2.37
C ALA A 102 -19.77 13.95 3.75
N GLY A 103 -20.93 14.16 4.35
CA GLY A 103 -21.06 14.71 5.70
C GLY A 103 -20.39 13.82 6.75
N ASP A 104 -20.52 12.51 6.59
CA ASP A 104 -19.92 11.52 7.49
C ASP A 104 -18.39 11.41 7.35
N ARG A 105 -17.83 11.89 6.27
CA ARG A 105 -16.38 11.90 6.01
C ARG A 105 -15.69 13.18 6.49
N ALA A 106 -16.43 14.25 6.76
CA ALA A 106 -15.89 15.56 7.11
C ALA A 106 -14.95 15.53 8.34
N ASP A 107 -15.22 14.65 9.31
CA ASP A 107 -14.44 14.51 10.55
C ASP A 107 -13.65 13.20 10.60
N MET A 108 -13.58 12.46 9.48
CA MET A 108 -12.92 11.17 9.44
C MET A 108 -11.40 11.32 9.36
N GLY A 109 -10.69 10.70 10.29
CA GLY A 109 -9.23 10.66 10.29
C GLY A 109 -8.66 9.69 9.24
N LEU A 110 -7.43 9.94 8.78
CA LEU A 110 -6.67 9.07 7.87
C LEU A 110 -5.31 8.74 8.46
N TYR A 111 -5.09 7.51 8.89
CA TYR A 111 -3.83 7.03 9.45
C TYR A 111 -3.31 5.88 8.61
N ILE A 112 -2.26 6.13 7.85
CA ILE A 112 -1.75 5.22 6.85
C ILE A 112 -0.26 4.97 7.04
N SER A 113 0.22 3.86 6.50
CA SER A 113 1.64 3.55 6.49
C SER A 113 2.14 3.27 5.07
N SER A 114 3.33 3.77 4.79
CA SER A 114 4.17 3.36 3.68
C SER A 114 5.62 3.46 4.12
N ALA A 115 6.41 2.41 3.91
CA ALA A 115 7.80 2.39 4.34
C ALA A 115 8.74 3.00 3.29
N ILE A 116 8.41 2.87 2.02
CA ILE A 116 9.28 3.21 0.89
C ILE A 116 8.73 4.38 0.09
N GLY A 117 7.40 4.54 0.09
CA GLY A 117 6.73 5.59 -0.68
C GLY A 117 6.76 5.37 -2.19
N PRO A 118 6.68 6.44 -3.00
CA PRO A 118 6.54 6.36 -4.45
C PRO A 118 7.89 6.10 -5.15
N MET A 119 8.59 5.04 -4.76
CA MET A 119 9.95 4.75 -5.23
C MET A 119 10.04 4.54 -6.75
N ALA A 120 9.02 3.94 -7.37
CA ALA A 120 8.99 3.78 -8.82
C ALA A 120 9.04 5.13 -9.54
N THR A 121 8.25 6.07 -9.09
CA THR A 121 8.25 7.46 -9.61
C THR A 121 9.59 8.14 -9.33
N MET A 122 10.17 7.96 -8.15
CA MET A 122 11.48 8.51 -7.82
C MET A 122 12.58 7.97 -8.74
N GLU A 123 12.64 6.66 -8.96
CA GLU A 123 13.63 6.08 -9.86
C GLU A 123 13.47 6.58 -11.31
N ALA A 124 12.25 6.72 -11.78
CA ALA A 124 11.97 7.26 -13.12
C ALA A 124 12.49 8.71 -13.24
N ILE A 125 12.21 9.56 -12.26
CA ILE A 125 12.66 10.95 -12.25
C ILE A 125 14.19 11.05 -12.19
N VAL A 126 14.84 10.28 -11.35
CA VAL A 126 16.32 10.27 -11.26
C VAL A 126 16.92 9.88 -12.61
N ARG A 127 16.35 8.89 -13.30
CA ARG A 127 16.80 8.47 -14.64
C ARG A 127 16.65 9.57 -15.66
N GLU A 128 15.53 10.27 -15.70
CA GLU A 128 15.33 11.38 -16.63
C GLU A 128 16.27 12.55 -16.32
N ARG A 129 16.49 12.83 -15.05
CA ARG A 129 17.48 13.83 -14.67
C ARG A 129 18.89 13.49 -15.14
N LEU A 130 19.29 12.24 -15.02
CA LEU A 130 20.60 11.78 -15.48
C LEU A 130 20.75 11.85 -17.01
N ARG A 131 19.64 11.78 -17.75
CA ARG A 131 19.62 11.95 -19.21
C ARG A 131 19.56 13.43 -19.64
N GLY A 132 19.35 14.35 -18.71
CA GLY A 132 19.16 15.76 -19.01
C GLY A 132 17.74 16.14 -19.45
N ASP A 133 16.79 15.23 -19.40
CA ASP A 133 15.44 15.38 -19.94
C ASP A 133 14.44 15.99 -18.93
N LEU A 134 14.80 16.07 -17.65
CA LEU A 134 13.89 16.55 -16.61
C LEU A 134 13.63 18.06 -16.73
N ARG A 135 12.40 18.41 -17.02
CA ARG A 135 11.97 19.81 -17.23
C ARG A 135 11.20 20.41 -16.06
N ASP A 136 10.55 19.58 -15.21
CA ASP A 136 9.69 20.07 -14.14
C ASP A 136 10.24 19.71 -12.75
N PRO A 137 10.72 20.70 -11.97
CA PRO A 137 11.15 20.49 -10.60
C PRO A 137 9.99 20.27 -9.62
N GLY A 138 8.74 20.57 -10.00
CA GLY A 138 7.57 20.49 -9.12
C GLY A 138 7.23 19.07 -8.67
N ILE A 139 7.60 18.08 -9.45
CA ILE A 139 7.36 16.66 -9.17
C ILE A 139 8.03 16.15 -7.90
N TRP A 140 9.08 16.83 -7.40
CA TRP A 140 9.73 16.50 -6.14
C TRP A 140 8.79 16.58 -4.93
N ARG A 141 7.72 17.33 -5.03
CA ARG A 141 6.71 17.45 -3.97
C ARG A 141 5.97 16.15 -3.73
N THR A 142 5.88 15.27 -4.74
CA THR A 142 5.18 13.98 -4.64
C THR A 142 5.89 12.98 -3.71
N PHE A 143 7.17 13.22 -3.35
CA PHE A 143 7.94 12.31 -2.51
C PHE A 143 7.73 12.50 -1.01
N SER A 144 7.10 13.57 -0.62
CA SER A 144 6.79 13.78 0.79
C SER A 144 5.68 12.82 1.24
N PHE A 145 5.95 12.00 2.26
CA PHE A 145 4.93 11.15 2.87
C PHE A 145 3.70 11.94 3.32
N GLY A 146 3.91 13.11 3.92
CA GLY A 146 2.81 13.99 4.31
C GLY A 146 1.96 14.44 3.11
N ARG A 147 2.59 14.64 1.95
CA ARG A 147 1.85 15.00 0.74
C ARG A 147 0.98 13.86 0.22
N ILE A 148 1.46 12.62 0.30
CA ILE A 148 0.65 11.45 -0.06
C ILE A 148 -0.62 11.40 0.80
N ALA A 149 -0.48 11.55 2.11
CA ALA A 149 -1.64 11.55 3.01
C ALA A 149 -2.60 12.69 2.74
N SER A 150 -2.10 13.91 2.53
CA SER A 150 -2.95 15.07 2.24
C SER A 150 -3.70 14.93 0.93
N LEU A 151 -3.07 14.38 -0.10
CA LEU A 151 -3.72 14.11 -1.39
C LEU A 151 -4.80 13.03 -1.26
N LEU A 152 -4.51 11.93 -0.55
CA LEU A 152 -5.50 10.88 -0.32
C LEU A 152 -6.68 11.40 0.49
N ALA A 153 -6.41 12.14 1.57
CA ALA A 153 -7.47 12.77 2.35
C ALA A 153 -8.36 13.67 1.48
N SER A 154 -7.74 14.55 0.69
CA SER A 154 -8.47 15.45 -0.22
C SER A 154 -9.27 14.71 -1.29
N ARG A 155 -8.70 13.65 -1.90
CA ARG A 155 -9.37 12.89 -2.97
C ARG A 155 -10.52 12.03 -2.48
N CYS A 156 -10.46 11.59 -1.23
CA CYS A 156 -11.48 10.77 -0.59
C CYS A 156 -12.43 11.60 0.29
N ASP A 157 -12.33 12.93 0.25
CA ASP A 157 -13.11 13.88 1.06
C ASP A 157 -13.04 13.61 2.57
N LEU A 158 -11.85 13.25 3.07
CA LEU A 158 -11.61 13.01 4.49
C LEU A 158 -11.12 14.30 5.14
N GLY A 159 -11.95 14.93 5.95
CA GLY A 159 -11.67 16.26 6.52
C GLY A 159 -11.01 16.22 7.89
N GLY A 160 -10.87 15.05 8.52
CA GLY A 160 -10.22 14.90 9.81
C GLY A 160 -8.68 14.91 9.73
N PRO A 161 -8.00 14.74 10.88
CA PRO A 161 -6.54 14.68 10.93
C PRO A 161 -6.00 13.50 10.14
N TYR A 162 -4.82 13.69 9.53
CA TYR A 162 -4.14 12.63 8.79
C TYR A 162 -2.67 12.51 9.17
N ALA A 163 -2.15 11.28 9.11
CA ALA A 163 -0.75 11.00 9.34
C ALA A 163 -0.26 9.82 8.51
N VAL A 164 1.04 9.83 8.17
CA VAL A 164 1.75 8.67 7.63
C VAL A 164 2.73 8.16 8.67
N LEU A 165 2.73 6.84 8.90
CA LEU A 165 3.59 6.15 9.84
C LEU A 165 4.60 5.28 9.05
N PRO A 166 5.81 5.80 8.77
CA PRO A 166 6.80 5.08 7.97
C PRO A 166 7.59 4.07 8.82
N THR A 167 6.92 3.21 9.56
CA THR A 167 7.51 2.28 10.52
C THR A 167 7.89 0.93 9.90
N GLY A 168 8.02 0.88 8.59
CA GLY A 168 8.49 -0.31 7.87
C GLY A 168 7.47 -1.46 7.87
N CYS A 169 7.96 -2.68 8.13
CA CYS A 169 7.16 -3.90 8.00
C CYS A 169 5.97 -3.97 8.96
N ALA A 170 6.04 -3.31 10.11
CA ALA A 170 4.97 -3.26 11.10
C ALA A 170 3.96 -2.14 10.86
N GLY A 171 4.22 -1.26 9.88
CA GLY A 171 3.47 -0.03 9.68
C GLY A 171 1.95 -0.18 9.55
N GLY A 172 1.49 -1.28 8.98
CA GLY A 172 0.05 -1.58 8.94
C GLY A 172 -0.56 -1.78 10.33
N CYS A 173 0.14 -2.50 11.21
CA CYS A 173 -0.28 -2.69 12.59
C CYS A 173 -0.18 -1.38 13.39
N ASP A 174 0.86 -0.59 13.13
CA ASP A 174 1.03 0.70 13.79
C ASP A 174 -0.07 1.69 13.39
N ALA A 175 -0.44 1.72 12.10
CA ALA A 175 -1.55 2.53 11.62
C ALA A 175 -2.88 2.13 12.28
N LEU A 176 -3.12 0.82 12.43
CA LEU A 176 -4.28 0.29 13.17
C LEU A 176 -4.27 0.77 14.62
N GLY A 177 -3.14 0.60 15.31
CA GLY A 177 -2.98 1.03 16.71
C GLY A 177 -3.18 2.53 16.89
N TYR A 178 -2.66 3.31 15.95
CA TYR A 178 -2.79 4.76 15.99
C TYR A 178 -4.24 5.21 15.78
N GLY A 179 -4.92 4.68 14.76
CA GLY A 179 -6.33 4.97 14.50
C GLY A 179 -7.23 4.56 15.68
N LEU A 180 -6.96 3.38 16.28
CA LEU A 180 -7.66 2.94 17.49
C LEU A 180 -7.46 3.92 18.65
N SER A 181 -6.25 4.40 18.86
CA SER A 181 -5.93 5.39 19.89
C SER A 181 -6.63 6.72 19.64
N ALA A 182 -6.65 7.19 18.38
CA ALA A 182 -7.32 8.43 18.02
C ALA A 182 -8.83 8.38 18.30
N ILE A 183 -9.49 7.24 18.01
CA ILE A 183 -10.90 7.07 18.32
C ILE A 183 -11.13 6.96 19.84
N ARG A 184 -10.30 6.20 20.56
CA ARG A 184 -10.43 6.06 22.02
C ARG A 184 -10.25 7.37 22.76
N SER A 185 -9.31 8.20 22.33
CA SER A 185 -9.10 9.52 22.92
C SER A 185 -10.19 10.53 22.58
N GLY A 186 -11.06 10.22 21.61
CA GLY A 186 -12.09 11.14 21.14
C GLY A 186 -11.58 12.19 20.17
N ALA A 187 -10.36 12.02 19.63
CA ALA A 187 -9.82 12.93 18.61
C ALA A 187 -10.61 12.83 17.30
N VAL A 188 -11.12 11.64 16.97
CA VAL A 188 -12.03 11.38 15.86
C VAL A 188 -13.05 10.32 16.27
N ASP A 189 -14.21 10.32 15.65
CA ASP A 189 -15.20 9.25 15.83
C ASP A 189 -15.01 8.09 14.83
N ARG A 190 -14.36 8.36 13.72
CA ARG A 190 -14.15 7.42 12.62
C ARG A 190 -12.76 7.62 12.00
N ALA A 191 -12.16 6.56 11.52
CA ALA A 191 -10.87 6.64 10.86
C ALA A 191 -10.76 5.62 9.71
N VAL A 192 -10.11 6.04 8.64
CA VAL A 192 -9.53 5.16 7.63
C VAL A 192 -8.11 4.83 8.08
N VAL A 193 -7.79 3.54 8.15
CA VAL A 193 -6.46 3.08 8.59
C VAL A 193 -5.94 1.99 7.66
N GLY A 194 -4.64 1.95 7.43
CA GLY A 194 -4.06 0.89 6.59
C GLY A 194 -2.62 1.12 6.18
N ALA A 195 -2.15 0.29 5.26
CA ALA A 195 -0.81 0.39 4.71
C ALA A 195 -0.81 0.08 3.21
N PHE A 196 0.10 0.69 2.48
CA PHE A 196 0.23 0.49 1.05
C PHE A 196 1.70 0.58 0.61
N GLU A 197 2.06 -0.26 -0.35
CA GLU A 197 3.40 -0.30 -0.92
C GLU A 197 3.35 -0.71 -2.40
N ALA A 198 4.25 -0.15 -3.21
CA ALA A 198 4.47 -0.55 -4.60
C ALA A 198 5.98 -0.62 -4.91
N PRO A 199 6.75 -1.45 -4.17
CA PRO A 199 8.20 -1.34 -4.12
C PRO A 199 8.94 -2.15 -5.21
N VAL A 200 8.25 -2.78 -6.15
CA VAL A 200 8.91 -3.62 -7.17
C VAL A 200 9.56 -2.73 -8.22
N THR A 201 10.79 -2.31 -7.93
CA THR A 201 11.65 -1.51 -8.79
C THR A 201 13.07 -2.07 -8.77
N PRO A 202 13.91 -1.82 -9.78
CA PRO A 202 15.27 -2.33 -9.80
C PRO A 202 16.11 -1.92 -8.60
N LEU A 203 16.02 -0.66 -8.16
CA LEU A 203 16.80 -0.17 -7.03
C LEU A 203 16.36 -0.83 -5.73
N VAL A 204 15.06 -0.89 -5.49
CA VAL A 204 14.52 -1.53 -4.27
C VAL A 204 14.83 -3.01 -4.26
N GLU A 205 14.69 -3.71 -5.40
CA GLU A 205 15.07 -5.12 -5.49
C GLU A 205 16.55 -5.34 -5.20
N ALA A 206 17.43 -4.53 -5.79
CA ALA A 206 18.87 -4.62 -5.55
C ALA A 206 19.20 -4.36 -4.06
N ALA A 207 18.56 -3.36 -3.44
CA ALA A 207 18.74 -3.07 -2.02
C ALA A 207 18.30 -4.24 -1.14
N PHE A 208 17.12 -4.81 -1.39
CA PHE A 208 16.63 -5.96 -0.63
C PHE A 208 17.44 -7.24 -0.89
N ALA A 209 17.96 -7.42 -2.11
CA ALA A 209 18.86 -8.53 -2.41
C ALA A 209 20.19 -8.38 -1.65
N ARG A 210 20.70 -7.16 -1.51
CA ARG A 210 21.95 -6.86 -0.80
C ARG A 210 21.88 -7.20 0.69
N ILE A 211 20.74 -7.01 1.31
CA ILE A 211 20.50 -7.37 2.72
C ILE A 211 19.93 -8.80 2.87
N ASN A 212 19.99 -9.62 1.82
CA ASN A 212 19.44 -10.98 1.79
C ASN A 212 17.95 -11.08 2.13
N ALA A 213 17.18 -10.04 1.81
CA ALA A 213 15.72 -10.01 2.05
C ALA A 213 14.89 -10.50 0.86
N THR A 214 15.53 -10.95 -0.23
CA THR A 214 14.88 -11.61 -1.37
C THR A 214 15.23 -13.09 -1.41
N SER A 215 14.29 -13.92 -1.91
CA SER A 215 14.54 -15.35 -2.07
C SER A 215 15.57 -15.60 -3.15
N SER A 216 16.60 -16.40 -2.82
CA SER A 216 17.60 -16.90 -3.76
C SER A 216 17.31 -18.34 -4.21
N ARG A 217 16.12 -18.89 -3.87
CA ARG A 217 15.79 -20.28 -4.22
C ARG A 217 15.67 -20.49 -5.71
N ASP A 218 16.34 -21.51 -6.19
CA ASP A 218 16.13 -22.04 -7.53
C ASP A 218 14.94 -23.00 -7.50
N CYS A 219 13.75 -22.45 -7.61
CA CYS A 219 12.50 -23.18 -7.56
C CYS A 219 11.44 -22.44 -8.40
N PRO A 220 10.36 -23.10 -8.77
CA PRO A 220 9.24 -22.42 -9.45
C PRO A 220 8.76 -21.21 -8.63
N PRO A 221 8.29 -20.14 -9.27
CA PRO A 221 7.89 -18.91 -8.61
C PRO A 221 6.94 -19.10 -7.41
N LYS A 222 6.01 -20.04 -7.52
CA LYS A 222 5.06 -20.38 -6.45
C LYS A 222 5.72 -20.86 -5.16
N GLY A 223 6.91 -21.46 -5.26
CA GLY A 223 7.70 -21.94 -4.12
C GLY A 223 8.73 -20.96 -3.58
N ALA A 224 8.84 -19.76 -4.19
CA ALA A 224 9.82 -18.76 -3.79
C ALA A 224 9.56 -18.16 -2.40
N SER A 225 8.29 -18.09 -1.98
CA SER A 225 7.87 -17.63 -0.67
C SER A 225 7.37 -18.81 0.15
N CYS A 226 8.04 -19.09 1.25
CA CYS A 226 7.73 -20.20 2.15
C CYS A 226 7.82 -19.76 3.62
N PRO A 227 6.92 -18.86 4.06
CA PRO A 227 6.92 -18.43 5.45
C PRO A 227 6.66 -19.61 6.37
N PHE A 228 7.36 -19.66 7.52
CA PHE A 228 7.26 -20.72 8.55
C PHE A 228 7.72 -22.13 8.12
N ASP A 229 8.22 -22.31 6.88
CA ASP A 229 8.74 -23.59 6.41
C ASP A 229 10.15 -23.85 7.01
N THR A 230 10.40 -25.09 7.42
CA THR A 230 11.73 -25.54 7.89
C THR A 230 12.80 -25.47 6.80
N LYS A 231 12.38 -25.55 5.52
CA LYS A 231 13.25 -25.41 4.35
C LYS A 231 13.47 -23.95 3.93
N ARG A 232 12.96 -23.00 4.70
CA ARG A 232 13.21 -21.57 4.46
C ARG A 232 14.71 -21.30 4.49
N PRO A 233 15.31 -20.66 3.49
CA PRO A 233 16.74 -20.34 3.52
C PRO A 233 17.08 -19.53 4.76
N ALA A 234 18.20 -19.86 5.41
CA ALA A 234 18.68 -19.16 6.61
C ALA A 234 18.92 -17.65 6.37
N SER A 235 19.13 -17.26 5.11
CA SER A 235 19.21 -15.89 4.66
C SER A 235 17.85 -15.21 4.52
N GLY A 236 16.95 -15.43 5.46
CA GLY A 236 15.70 -14.70 5.62
C GLY A 236 14.88 -14.51 4.33
N CYS A 237 13.69 -14.35 4.45
CA CYS A 237 12.73 -13.73 3.56
C CYS A 237 12.75 -14.05 2.06
N THR A 238 11.72 -14.75 1.71
CA THR A 238 10.73 -14.39 0.70
C THR A 238 11.31 -13.64 -0.51
N SER A 239 11.09 -14.17 -1.72
CA SER A 239 10.76 -13.27 -2.82
C SER A 239 10.12 -12.04 -2.20
N LEU A 240 10.53 -10.82 -2.60
CA LEU A 240 9.77 -9.64 -2.19
C LEU A 240 8.31 -10.01 -2.44
N PRO A 241 7.49 -10.33 -1.40
CA PRO A 241 6.09 -10.27 -1.64
C PRO A 241 5.91 -8.86 -2.13
N ASP A 242 5.35 -8.70 -3.31
CA ASP A 242 4.79 -7.41 -3.64
C ASP A 242 3.79 -7.15 -2.51
N ARG A 243 4.25 -6.47 -1.50
CA ARG A 243 3.42 -5.95 -0.41
C ARG A 243 2.54 -4.82 -0.96
N ARG A 244 2.08 -4.96 -2.20
CA ARG A 244 1.02 -4.15 -2.78
C ARG A 244 -0.32 -4.54 -2.20
N SER A 245 -0.32 -5.07 -0.98
CA SER A 245 -1.52 -5.30 -0.20
C SER A 245 -1.83 -4.02 0.52
N VAL A 246 -2.83 -3.32 0.05
CA VAL A 246 -3.43 -2.25 0.83
C VAL A 246 -4.54 -2.91 1.63
N TRP A 247 -4.31 -3.07 2.92
CA TRP A 247 -5.34 -3.44 3.87
C TRP A 247 -5.83 -2.14 4.48
N LEU A 248 -6.99 -1.71 4.11
CA LEU A 248 -7.65 -0.56 4.70
C LEU A 248 -8.78 -1.04 5.59
N TRP A 249 -8.68 -0.68 6.85
CA TRP A 249 -9.68 -0.97 7.87
C TRP A 249 -10.33 0.35 8.26
N ARG A 250 -11.64 0.39 8.25
CA ARG A 250 -12.36 1.49 8.84
C ARG A 250 -12.86 1.08 10.21
N TRP A 251 -12.54 1.89 11.19
CA TRP A 251 -13.03 1.77 12.55
C TRP A 251 -14.09 2.86 12.80
N CYS A 252 -15.18 2.52 13.42
CA CYS A 252 -16.11 3.49 13.95
C CYS A 252 -16.67 3.02 15.29
N ARG A 253 -17.19 3.97 16.08
CA ARG A 253 -18.02 3.64 17.21
C ARG A 253 -19.36 3.13 16.69
N PRO A 254 -19.99 2.14 17.34
CA PRO A 254 -21.38 1.80 17.06
C PRO A 254 -22.25 3.04 17.22
N ALA A 255 -23.25 3.21 16.36
CA ALA A 255 -24.31 4.19 16.62
C ALA A 255 -24.98 3.83 17.95
N ARG A 256 -25.26 4.83 18.78
CA ARG A 256 -26.01 4.66 20.03
C ARG A 256 -27.43 4.34 19.74
#